data_a2eac72a2976a8f9715cf4bd4844b828
#
_entry.id   a2eac72a2976a8f9715cf4bd4844b828
#
_cell.length_a   1.000
_cell.length_b   1.000
_cell.length_c   1.000
_cell.angle_alpha   90.00
_cell.angle_beta   90.00
_cell.angle_gamma   90.00
#
_symmetry.space_group_name_H-M   'P 1'
#
loop_
_entity.id
_entity.type
_entity.pdbx_description
1 polymer ?
#
loop_
_entity_poly.entity_id
_entity_poly.type
_entity_poly.pdbx_seq_one_letter_code
_entity_poly.pdbx_strand_id
1 'polypeptide(L)'
;KTGFYLWTIRMDSVCGKIKDVRNDGFYGLAWPYERDAEGVAFCPQRNTLFISGETDQRILEYRLDGSLTGAEIRVPDYAGADFIQPNRGFEALGYDSSRQLFWTVTESPLLDDEPLRLRLMSFGADLGLESQYSYTLDVPQARNHGRDYYHGVVAIAPLADGRLLVLEREARIAPHYNGSRCWCKLFLFCPDSGQKSLLESWSTRLNLWNTRFSNYEGMCLGPVLLDGTRTLLLLCDSQAGYGRGPWRLRD
;
A
#
# COMPACT_ATOMS: atom_id res chain seq x y z
N LYS A 1 7.34 -4.71 17.33
CA LYS A 1 6.42 -3.72 17.94
C LYS A 1 5.62 -3.10 16.81
N THR A 2 4.32 -3.17 16.88
CA THR A 2 3.42 -2.50 15.95
C THR A 2 3.41 -1.00 16.21
N GLY A 3 3.62 -0.20 15.16
CA GLY A 3 3.69 1.25 15.29
C GLY A 3 4.01 1.92 13.96
N PHE A 4 4.15 3.23 13.99
CA PHE A 4 4.57 4.00 12.83
C PHE A 4 5.75 4.92 13.15
N TYR A 5 6.53 5.22 12.14
CA TYR A 5 7.59 6.22 12.20
C TYR A 5 7.12 7.51 11.56
N LEU A 6 7.50 8.64 12.15
CA LEU A 6 7.34 9.94 11.53
C LEU A 6 8.68 10.38 10.94
N TRP A 7 8.64 10.77 9.66
CA TRP A 7 9.81 11.22 8.94
C TRP A 7 9.58 12.59 8.33
N THR A 8 10.55 13.48 8.50
CA THR A 8 10.61 14.73 7.71
C THR A 8 11.47 14.48 6.47
N ILE A 9 10.87 14.62 5.29
CA ILE A 9 11.57 14.50 4.01
C ILE A 9 11.67 15.87 3.37
N ARG A 10 12.90 16.33 3.14
CA ARG A 10 13.16 17.59 2.44
C ARG A 10 13.53 17.31 0.99
N MET A 11 12.77 17.89 0.07
CA MET A 11 12.94 17.69 -1.37
C MET A 11 13.39 19.00 -2.05
N ASP A 12 14.11 18.86 -3.15
CA ASP A 12 14.39 19.96 -4.06
C ASP A 12 13.11 20.37 -4.80
N SER A 13 12.76 21.66 -4.74
CA SER A 13 11.53 22.17 -5.36
C SER A 13 11.59 22.25 -6.88
N VAL A 14 12.77 22.12 -7.48
CA VAL A 14 12.95 22.18 -8.94
C VAL A 14 12.93 20.79 -9.57
N CYS A 15 13.69 19.86 -9.00
CA CYS A 15 13.89 18.53 -9.61
C CYS A 15 13.31 17.36 -8.80
N GLY A 16 12.69 17.61 -7.65
CA GLY A 16 12.07 16.58 -6.81
C GLY A 16 13.06 15.64 -6.09
N LYS A 17 14.37 15.88 -6.19
CA LYS A 17 15.36 15.03 -5.49
C LYS A 17 15.25 15.18 -3.98
N ILE A 18 15.29 14.06 -3.28
CA ILE A 18 15.39 14.03 -1.82
C ILE A 18 16.76 14.60 -1.41
N LYS A 19 16.74 15.68 -0.62
CA LYS A 19 17.94 16.35 -0.07
C LYS A 19 18.29 15.87 1.32
N ASP A 20 17.27 15.54 2.11
CA ASP A 20 17.45 15.16 3.51
C ASP A 20 16.25 14.33 3.98
N VAL A 21 16.52 13.36 4.87
CA VAL A 21 15.52 12.53 5.51
C VAL A 21 15.87 12.43 6.99
N ARG A 22 14.95 12.88 7.85
CA ARG A 22 15.14 12.84 9.30
C ARG A 22 14.02 12.01 9.93
N ASN A 23 14.41 11.07 10.79
CA ASN A 23 13.47 10.34 11.64
C ASN A 23 13.08 11.23 12.82
N ASP A 24 11.80 11.54 12.96
CA ASP A 24 11.25 12.38 14.02
C ASP A 24 10.65 11.57 15.18
N GLY A 25 10.65 10.24 15.08
CA GLY A 25 10.26 9.36 16.18
C GLY A 25 9.52 8.10 15.74
N PHE A 26 9.38 7.18 16.69
CA PHE A 26 8.53 6.00 16.58
C PHE A 26 7.39 6.10 17.60
N TYR A 27 6.19 5.85 17.13
CA TYR A 27 4.96 5.88 17.92
C TYR A 27 4.33 4.49 17.91
N GLY A 28 4.34 3.82 19.06
CA GLY A 28 3.71 2.51 19.22
C GLY A 28 2.20 2.61 19.22
N LEU A 29 1.53 1.69 18.52
CA LEU A 29 0.08 1.64 18.50
C LEU A 29 -0.48 1.03 19.78
N ALA A 30 -1.54 1.64 20.31
CA ALA A 30 -2.27 1.15 21.47
C ALA A 30 -3.20 0.00 21.08
N TRP A 31 -2.72 -1.23 21.18
CA TRP A 31 -3.53 -2.43 20.95
C TRP A 31 -2.98 -3.59 21.80
N PRO A 32 -3.82 -4.48 22.31
CA PRO A 32 -3.37 -5.55 23.22
C PRO A 32 -2.57 -6.67 22.55
N TYR A 33 -2.57 -6.75 21.21
CA TYR A 33 -1.83 -7.72 20.41
C TYR A 33 -1.22 -7.07 19.17
N GLU A 34 -0.31 -7.78 18.54
CA GLU A 34 0.30 -7.34 17.28
C GLU A 34 -0.73 -7.43 16.15
N ARG A 35 -0.90 -6.33 15.39
CA ARG A 35 -1.91 -6.22 14.34
C ARG A 35 -1.38 -6.52 12.95
N ASP A 36 -0.06 -6.57 12.79
CA ASP A 36 0.58 -6.55 11.48
C ASP A 36 0.04 -5.38 10.64
N ALA A 37 0.56 -4.18 10.96
CA ALA A 37 0.04 -2.93 10.41
C ALA A 37 0.59 -2.72 9.00
N GLU A 38 -0.30 -2.52 8.03
CA GLU A 38 0.00 -2.42 6.61
C GLU A 38 -0.28 -1.01 6.05
N GLY A 39 -1.47 -0.75 5.56
CA GLY A 39 -1.84 0.54 4.99
C GLY A 39 -1.97 1.64 6.03
N VAL A 40 -1.54 2.86 5.67
CA VAL A 40 -1.71 4.05 6.50
C VAL A 40 -2.25 5.22 5.68
N ALA A 41 -3.27 5.92 6.20
CA ALA A 41 -3.81 7.14 5.62
C ALA A 41 -3.96 8.23 6.68
N PHE A 42 -3.45 9.43 6.39
CA PHE A 42 -3.66 10.60 7.23
C PHE A 42 -4.94 11.33 6.85
N CYS A 43 -5.82 11.57 7.82
CA CYS A 43 -7.03 12.35 7.65
C CYS A 43 -6.84 13.74 8.27
N PRO A 44 -6.55 14.79 7.49
CA PRO A 44 -6.26 16.12 8.02
C PRO A 44 -7.48 16.76 8.72
N GLN A 45 -8.71 16.47 8.28
CA GLN A 45 -9.93 17.00 8.90
C GLN A 45 -10.13 16.51 10.33
N ARG A 46 -9.66 15.31 10.64
CA ARG A 46 -9.73 14.69 11.97
C ARG A 46 -8.40 14.81 12.73
N ASN A 47 -7.31 15.17 12.03
CA ASN A 47 -5.95 15.17 12.52
C ASN A 47 -5.55 13.81 13.13
N THR A 48 -5.88 12.73 12.41
CA THR A 48 -5.69 11.34 12.83
C THR A 48 -5.13 10.48 11.70
N LEU A 49 -4.65 9.29 12.06
CA LEU A 49 -4.22 8.24 11.13
C LEU A 49 -5.25 7.12 11.12
N PHE A 50 -5.54 6.60 9.95
CA PHE A 50 -6.22 5.32 9.80
C PHE A 50 -5.19 4.28 9.39
N ILE A 51 -5.18 3.14 10.07
CA ILE A 51 -4.19 2.08 9.87
C ILE A 51 -4.93 0.75 9.73
N SER A 52 -4.70 0.05 8.60
CA SER A 52 -5.17 -1.31 8.42
C SER A 52 -4.28 -2.30 9.15
N GLY A 53 -4.86 -3.39 9.63
CA GLY A 53 -4.15 -4.50 10.25
C GLY A 53 -4.48 -5.80 9.55
N GLU A 54 -3.45 -6.54 9.17
CA GLU A 54 -3.63 -7.80 8.46
C GLU A 54 -4.07 -8.94 9.39
N THR A 55 -3.67 -8.91 10.66
CA THR A 55 -4.07 -9.93 11.65
C THR A 55 -5.57 -9.86 11.97
N ASP A 56 -6.15 -8.68 12.07
CA ASP A 56 -7.55 -8.47 12.48
C ASP A 56 -8.47 -8.00 11.34
N GLN A 57 -7.91 -7.73 10.16
CA GLN A 57 -8.61 -7.24 8.96
C GLN A 57 -9.48 -6.01 9.23
N ARG A 58 -9.03 -5.13 10.15
CA ARG A 58 -9.73 -3.91 10.56
C ARG A 58 -8.93 -2.68 10.19
N ILE A 59 -9.61 -1.58 9.94
CA ILE A 59 -9.00 -0.26 9.67
C ILE A 59 -9.39 0.67 10.80
N LEU A 60 -8.47 0.87 11.75
CA LEU A 60 -8.71 1.60 12.99
C LEU A 60 -8.14 3.01 12.94
N GLU A 61 -8.82 3.93 13.64
CA GLU A 61 -8.38 5.31 13.77
C GLU A 61 -7.49 5.51 14.99
N TYR A 62 -6.35 6.18 14.78
CA TYR A 62 -5.36 6.50 15.79
C TYR A 62 -5.06 8.00 15.83
N ARG A 63 -4.82 8.54 17.02
CA ARG A 63 -4.19 9.85 17.18
C ARG A 63 -2.72 9.79 16.77
N LEU A 64 -2.11 10.95 16.55
CA LEU A 64 -0.69 11.05 16.18
C LEU A 64 0.28 10.59 17.28
N ASP A 65 -0.20 10.38 18.50
CA ASP A 65 0.56 9.77 19.60
C ASP A 65 0.45 8.24 19.65
N GLY A 66 -0.29 7.61 18.70
CA GLY A 66 -0.51 6.17 18.64
C GLY A 66 -1.68 5.66 19.48
N SER A 67 -2.40 6.52 20.21
CA SER A 67 -3.57 6.12 20.99
C SER A 67 -4.81 5.94 20.09
N LEU A 68 -5.66 4.96 20.43
CA LEU A 68 -6.92 4.72 19.72
C LEU A 68 -7.92 5.87 19.97
N THR A 69 -8.69 6.22 18.93
CA THR A 69 -9.85 7.10 19.08
C THR A 69 -11.13 6.34 19.43
N GLY A 70 -11.19 5.05 19.11
CA GLY A 70 -12.36 4.19 19.20
C GLY A 70 -13.18 4.14 17.91
N ALA A 71 -12.82 4.92 16.88
CA ALA A 71 -13.47 4.86 15.57
C ALA A 71 -12.75 3.88 14.63
N GLU A 72 -13.51 3.32 13.68
CA GLU A 72 -13.00 2.43 12.65
C GLU A 72 -13.82 2.55 11.36
N ILE A 73 -13.18 2.26 10.23
CA ILE A 73 -13.88 2.11 8.96
C ILE A 73 -14.68 0.80 9.01
N ARG A 74 -15.98 0.90 8.76
CA ARG A 74 -16.89 -0.24 8.79
C ARG A 74 -16.80 -1.04 7.48
N VAL A 75 -15.85 -1.96 7.43
CA VAL A 75 -15.70 -2.90 6.32
C VAL A 75 -16.95 -3.77 6.25
N PRO A 76 -17.56 -3.99 5.06
CA PRO A 76 -18.70 -4.87 4.91
C PRO A 76 -18.39 -6.32 5.30
N ASP A 77 -19.38 -7.05 5.82
CA ASP A 77 -19.23 -8.44 6.28
C ASP A 77 -18.64 -9.35 5.20
N TYR A 78 -19.04 -9.17 3.93
CA TYR A 78 -18.53 -9.95 2.79
C TYR A 78 -17.05 -9.71 2.43
N ALA A 79 -16.45 -8.70 3.01
CA ALA A 79 -15.02 -8.38 2.89
C ALA A 79 -14.31 -8.45 4.26
N GLY A 80 -14.92 -9.14 5.24
CA GLY A 80 -14.32 -9.40 6.54
C GLY A 80 -13.32 -10.56 6.50
N ALA A 81 -12.73 -10.85 7.65
CA ALA A 81 -11.65 -11.83 7.80
C ALA A 81 -11.95 -13.22 7.23
N ASP A 82 -13.20 -13.66 7.29
CA ASP A 82 -13.62 -14.99 6.79
C ASP A 82 -13.56 -15.11 5.25
N PHE A 83 -13.52 -13.99 4.54
CA PHE A 83 -13.50 -13.94 3.07
C PHE A 83 -12.14 -13.54 2.49
N ILE A 84 -11.18 -13.21 3.35
CA ILE A 84 -9.84 -12.79 2.96
C ILE A 84 -8.88 -13.97 3.02
N GLN A 85 -8.04 -14.11 1.99
CA GLN A 85 -6.97 -15.09 2.03
C GLN A 85 -5.96 -14.72 3.13
N PRO A 86 -5.42 -15.69 3.89
CA PRO A 86 -4.41 -15.42 4.91
C PRO A 86 -3.23 -14.62 4.33
N ASN A 87 -2.82 -13.57 5.01
CA ASN A 87 -1.73 -12.66 4.60
C ASN A 87 -1.97 -12.02 3.22
N ARG A 88 -3.23 -11.59 2.95
CA ARG A 88 -3.68 -10.96 1.70
C ARG A 88 -4.77 -9.92 1.94
N GLY A 89 -4.68 -9.26 3.11
CA GLY A 89 -5.71 -8.35 3.58
C GLY A 89 -5.65 -6.95 2.98
N PHE A 90 -6.06 -5.98 3.80
CA PHE A 90 -6.08 -4.57 3.41
C PHE A 90 -4.68 -3.95 3.51
N GLU A 91 -3.89 -4.02 2.44
CA GLU A 91 -2.59 -3.36 2.36
C GLU A 91 -2.72 -1.92 1.86
N ALA A 92 -3.52 -1.70 0.83
CA ALA A 92 -3.67 -0.39 0.21
C ALA A 92 -4.71 0.46 0.95
N LEU A 93 -4.31 1.61 1.46
CA LEU A 93 -5.20 2.58 2.11
C LEU A 93 -4.81 4.00 1.70
N GLY A 94 -5.78 4.77 1.20
CA GLY A 94 -5.58 6.15 0.79
C GLY A 94 -6.72 7.05 1.24
N TYR A 95 -6.46 8.36 1.38
CA TYR A 95 -7.47 9.34 1.74
C TYR A 95 -7.50 10.51 0.74
N ASP A 96 -8.67 10.73 0.14
CA ASP A 96 -8.98 11.90 -0.69
C ASP A 96 -9.52 13.01 0.21
N SER A 97 -8.68 13.99 0.52
CA SER A 97 -9.07 15.11 1.37
C SER A 97 -10.07 16.07 0.69
N SER A 98 -10.13 16.08 -0.64
CA SER A 98 -11.04 16.94 -1.41
C SER A 98 -12.48 16.42 -1.40
N ARG A 99 -12.64 15.10 -1.43
CA ARG A 99 -13.94 14.41 -1.38
C ARG A 99 -14.27 13.84 -0.01
N GLN A 100 -13.31 13.85 0.92
CA GLN A 100 -13.40 13.24 2.25
C GLN A 100 -13.72 11.74 2.17
N LEU A 101 -13.06 11.03 1.25
CA LEU A 101 -13.23 9.60 1.02
C LEU A 101 -11.96 8.82 1.36
N PHE A 102 -12.13 7.76 2.12
CA PHE A 102 -11.11 6.72 2.25
C PHE A 102 -11.27 5.72 1.12
N TRP A 103 -10.14 5.24 0.60
CA TRP A 103 -10.08 4.23 -0.43
C TRP A 103 -9.26 3.06 0.04
N THR A 104 -9.77 1.86 -0.13
CA THR A 104 -9.04 0.63 0.20
C THR A 104 -9.43 -0.52 -0.72
N VAL A 105 -8.58 -1.53 -0.75
CA VAL A 105 -8.76 -2.78 -1.48
C VAL A 105 -7.91 -3.85 -0.78
N THR A 106 -8.32 -5.11 -0.83
CA THR A 106 -7.47 -6.23 -0.39
C THR A 106 -6.31 -6.45 -1.38
N GLU A 107 -5.17 -6.95 -0.91
CA GLU A 107 -4.04 -7.28 -1.79
C GLU A 107 -4.47 -8.23 -2.90
N SER A 108 -5.17 -9.29 -2.54
CA SER A 108 -5.64 -10.32 -3.46
C SER A 108 -7.16 -10.40 -3.51
N PRO A 109 -7.76 -11.08 -4.53
CA PRO A 109 -9.19 -11.33 -4.59
C PRO A 109 -9.71 -12.00 -3.32
N LEU A 110 -10.94 -11.69 -2.92
CA LEU A 110 -11.64 -12.42 -1.87
C LEU A 110 -11.81 -13.88 -2.28
N LEU A 111 -12.01 -14.77 -1.31
CA LEU A 111 -12.10 -16.21 -1.53
C LEU A 111 -13.18 -16.63 -2.55
N ASP A 112 -14.30 -15.87 -2.59
CA ASP A 112 -15.43 -16.13 -3.47
C ASP A 112 -15.42 -15.29 -4.76
N ASP A 113 -14.40 -14.46 -4.97
CA ASP A 113 -14.31 -13.62 -6.15
C ASP A 113 -13.56 -14.32 -7.30
N GLU A 114 -13.85 -13.87 -8.52
CA GLU A 114 -13.14 -14.30 -9.73
C GLU A 114 -11.64 -14.01 -9.64
N PRO A 115 -10.78 -14.86 -10.19
CA PRO A 115 -9.35 -14.62 -10.24
C PRO A 115 -9.03 -13.23 -10.83
N LEU A 116 -8.10 -12.51 -10.21
CA LEU A 116 -7.66 -11.16 -10.59
C LEU A 116 -8.70 -10.04 -10.36
N ARG A 117 -9.89 -10.34 -9.86
CA ARG A 117 -10.92 -9.33 -9.60
C ARG A 117 -10.90 -8.89 -8.13
N LEU A 118 -10.68 -7.61 -7.91
CA LEU A 118 -10.68 -6.99 -6.60
C LEU A 118 -11.91 -6.10 -6.42
N ARG A 119 -12.33 -5.94 -5.16
CA ARG A 119 -13.38 -5.00 -4.74
C ARG A 119 -12.73 -3.75 -4.17
N LEU A 120 -12.58 -2.74 -5.01
CA LEU A 120 -12.12 -1.42 -4.58
C LEU A 120 -13.27 -0.71 -3.88
N MET A 121 -13.08 -0.31 -2.63
CA MET A 121 -14.11 0.29 -1.80
C MET A 121 -13.76 1.72 -1.42
N SER A 122 -14.79 2.59 -1.38
CA SER A 122 -14.69 3.91 -0.80
C SER A 122 -15.60 4.06 0.41
N PHE A 123 -15.13 4.82 1.40
CA PHE A 123 -15.83 5.05 2.67
C PHE A 123 -15.91 6.54 2.93
N GLY A 124 -17.09 7.00 3.35
CA GLY A 124 -17.36 8.41 3.59
C GLY A 124 -16.81 8.94 4.92
N ALA A 125 -17.08 10.20 5.20
CA ALA A 125 -16.67 10.86 6.44
C ALA A 125 -17.28 10.23 7.71
N ASP A 126 -18.40 9.52 7.56
CA ASP A 126 -19.07 8.74 8.62
C ASP A 126 -18.45 7.35 8.81
N LEU A 127 -17.40 7.02 8.06
CA LEU A 127 -16.66 5.75 8.05
C LEU A 127 -17.50 4.54 7.58
N GLY A 128 -18.64 4.79 6.94
CA GLY A 128 -19.46 3.78 6.27
C GLY A 128 -19.10 3.61 4.81
N LEU A 129 -19.44 2.44 4.24
CA LEU A 129 -19.25 2.19 2.81
C LEU A 129 -20.07 3.19 1.98
N GLU A 130 -19.37 3.95 1.14
CA GLU A 130 -19.98 4.88 0.18
C GLU A 130 -20.24 4.19 -1.17
N SER A 131 -19.21 3.54 -1.71
CA SER A 131 -19.28 2.85 -3.00
C SER A 131 -18.30 1.69 -3.11
N GLN A 132 -18.60 0.78 -4.03
CA GLN A 132 -17.73 -0.32 -4.41
C GLN A 132 -17.58 -0.40 -5.92
N TYR A 133 -16.36 -0.61 -6.38
CA TYR A 133 -16.00 -0.69 -7.77
C TYR A 133 -15.25 -2.00 -8.06
N SER A 134 -15.39 -2.50 -9.30
CA SER A 134 -14.59 -3.64 -9.76
C SER A 134 -13.23 -3.15 -10.24
N TYR A 135 -12.16 -3.71 -9.69
CA TYR A 135 -10.79 -3.50 -10.17
C TYR A 135 -10.22 -4.83 -10.64
N THR A 136 -9.69 -4.89 -11.86
CA THR A 136 -9.07 -6.10 -12.39
C THR A 136 -7.56 -5.96 -12.36
N LEU A 137 -6.87 -6.86 -11.65
CA LEU A 137 -5.42 -6.96 -11.68
C LEU A 137 -4.92 -7.24 -13.09
N ASP A 138 -3.75 -6.74 -13.40
CA ASP A 138 -3.08 -7.08 -14.64
C ASP A 138 -2.57 -8.53 -14.61
N VAL A 139 -2.37 -9.11 -15.81
CA VAL A 139 -1.95 -10.51 -15.93
C VAL A 139 -0.57 -10.69 -15.30
N PRO A 140 -0.35 -11.74 -14.48
CA PRO A 140 0.93 -12.07 -13.90
C PRO A 140 2.03 -12.29 -14.94
N GLN A 141 3.26 -11.87 -14.61
CA GLN A 141 4.44 -12.05 -15.47
C GLN A 141 5.28 -13.28 -15.09
N ALA A 142 5.18 -13.73 -13.85
CA ALA A 142 5.93 -14.89 -13.39
C ALA A 142 5.38 -16.19 -13.99
N ARG A 143 6.29 -17.01 -14.54
CA ARG A 143 5.92 -18.31 -15.12
C ARG A 143 5.69 -19.41 -14.09
N ASN A 144 6.09 -19.19 -12.84
CA ASN A 144 5.89 -20.10 -11.72
C ASN A 144 5.98 -19.31 -10.40
N HIS A 145 5.40 -19.83 -9.34
CA HIS A 145 5.32 -19.15 -8.04
C HIS A 145 6.62 -19.20 -7.21
N GLY A 146 7.63 -19.95 -7.62
CA GLY A 146 8.87 -20.05 -6.85
C GLY A 146 8.68 -20.70 -5.48
N ARG A 147 9.38 -20.17 -4.46
CA ARG A 147 9.22 -20.52 -3.06
C ARG A 147 8.03 -19.79 -2.43
N ASP A 148 7.97 -18.48 -2.65
CA ASP A 148 6.89 -17.60 -2.18
C ASP A 148 6.45 -16.72 -3.35
N TYR A 149 5.16 -16.41 -3.42
CA TYR A 149 4.58 -15.66 -4.51
C TYR A 149 3.47 -14.74 -4.01
N TYR A 150 3.53 -13.49 -4.44
CA TYR A 150 2.61 -12.43 -4.08
C TYR A 150 2.21 -11.66 -5.34
N HIS A 151 0.92 -11.40 -5.52
CA HIS A 151 0.41 -10.62 -6.65
C HIS A 151 -0.85 -9.88 -6.25
N GLY A 152 -0.81 -8.56 -6.28
CA GLY A 152 -1.93 -7.76 -5.86
C GLY A 152 -1.71 -6.26 -5.90
N VAL A 153 -2.66 -5.53 -5.31
CA VAL A 153 -2.58 -4.08 -5.09
C VAL A 153 -1.99 -3.82 -3.72
N VAL A 154 -0.89 -3.08 -3.67
CA VAL A 154 -0.16 -2.79 -2.41
C VAL A 154 -0.27 -1.33 -1.98
N ALA A 155 -0.65 -0.41 -2.88
CA ALA A 155 -0.84 0.98 -2.50
C ALA A 155 -1.82 1.71 -3.41
N ILE A 156 -2.54 2.68 -2.85
CA ILE A 156 -3.45 3.59 -3.55
C ILE A 156 -3.14 5.03 -3.13
N ALA A 157 -3.07 5.94 -4.11
CA ALA A 157 -3.00 7.38 -3.86
C ALA A 157 -4.11 8.09 -4.64
N PRO A 158 -5.15 8.60 -3.94
CA PRO A 158 -6.23 9.36 -4.57
C PRO A 158 -5.74 10.69 -5.14
N LEU A 159 -6.25 11.04 -6.32
CA LEU A 159 -6.03 12.33 -6.98
C LEU A 159 -7.22 13.26 -6.76
N ALA A 160 -6.97 14.57 -6.76
CA ALA A 160 -8.01 15.58 -6.50
C ALA A 160 -9.16 15.57 -7.53
N ASP A 161 -8.95 14.99 -8.71
CA ASP A 161 -9.97 14.84 -9.76
C ASP A 161 -10.82 13.57 -9.62
N GLY A 162 -10.58 12.74 -8.60
CA GLY A 162 -11.31 11.49 -8.30
C GLY A 162 -10.75 10.24 -8.92
N ARG A 163 -9.71 10.37 -9.72
CA ARG A 163 -8.94 9.21 -10.18
C ARG A 163 -8.01 8.72 -9.09
N LEU A 164 -7.53 7.51 -9.25
CA LEU A 164 -6.62 6.86 -8.30
C LEU A 164 -5.32 6.47 -9.01
N LEU A 165 -4.19 6.72 -8.38
CA LEU A 165 -2.98 5.99 -8.67
C LEU A 165 -3.04 4.66 -7.91
N VAL A 166 -2.82 3.57 -8.61
CA VAL A 166 -2.85 2.22 -8.04
C VAL A 166 -1.53 1.53 -8.35
N LEU A 167 -0.86 1.06 -7.32
CA LEU A 167 0.38 0.30 -7.44
C LEU A 167 0.08 -1.19 -7.33
N GLU A 168 0.26 -1.90 -8.44
CA GLU A 168 0.27 -3.36 -8.45
C GLU A 168 1.69 -3.88 -8.27
N ARG A 169 1.84 -4.89 -7.44
CA ARG A 169 3.09 -5.59 -7.21
C ARG A 169 2.92 -7.07 -7.52
N GLU A 170 3.90 -7.65 -8.20
CA GLU A 170 4.07 -9.08 -8.32
C GLU A 170 5.46 -9.46 -7.83
N ALA A 171 5.56 -10.19 -6.72
CA ALA A 171 6.81 -10.62 -6.14
C ALA A 171 6.93 -12.15 -6.18
N ARG A 172 8.02 -12.63 -6.74
CA ARG A 172 8.37 -14.04 -6.80
C ARG A 172 9.71 -14.29 -6.13
N ILE A 173 9.70 -15.06 -5.06
CA ILE A 173 10.90 -15.47 -4.34
C ILE A 173 11.38 -16.81 -4.90
N ALA A 174 12.60 -16.84 -5.40
CA ALA A 174 13.21 -18.07 -5.91
C ALA A 174 13.56 -19.01 -4.75
N PRO A 175 13.61 -20.36 -4.95
CA PRO A 175 13.89 -21.34 -3.89
C PRO A 175 15.19 -21.07 -3.11
N HIS A 176 16.20 -20.53 -3.79
CA HIS A 176 17.51 -20.17 -3.21
C HIS A 176 17.76 -18.65 -3.21
N TYR A 177 16.71 -17.84 -3.24
CA TYR A 177 16.71 -16.36 -3.30
C TYR A 177 17.32 -15.78 -4.58
N ASN A 178 18.39 -16.36 -5.12
CA ASN A 178 18.98 -15.89 -6.37
C ASN A 178 17.98 -16.00 -7.54
N GLY A 179 17.75 -14.88 -8.22
CA GLY A 179 16.75 -14.78 -9.28
C GLY A 179 15.34 -14.43 -8.78
N SER A 180 15.17 -14.12 -7.48
CA SER A 180 13.96 -13.48 -6.98
C SER A 180 13.72 -12.19 -7.74
N ARG A 181 12.47 -11.86 -8.02
CA ARG A 181 12.10 -10.69 -8.80
C ARG A 181 10.80 -10.08 -8.27
N CYS A 182 10.78 -8.77 -8.23
CA CYS A 182 9.60 -7.97 -7.98
C CYS A 182 9.30 -7.15 -9.24
N TRP A 183 8.09 -7.27 -9.78
CA TRP A 183 7.56 -6.42 -10.85
C TRP A 183 6.54 -5.48 -10.24
N CYS A 184 6.64 -4.22 -10.62
CA CYS A 184 5.71 -3.18 -10.20
C CYS A 184 5.09 -2.52 -11.42
N LYS A 185 3.81 -2.22 -11.33
CA LYS A 185 3.06 -1.49 -12.36
C LYS A 185 2.25 -0.39 -11.68
N LEU A 186 2.44 0.83 -12.14
CA LEU A 186 1.68 1.99 -11.69
C LEU A 186 0.57 2.26 -12.69
N PHE A 187 -0.68 2.22 -12.23
CA PHE A 187 -1.85 2.50 -13.03
C PHE A 187 -2.55 3.79 -12.60
N LEU A 188 -3.14 4.46 -13.59
CA LEU A 188 -4.19 5.44 -13.36
C LEU A 188 -5.54 4.74 -13.53
N PHE A 189 -6.37 4.79 -12.50
CA PHE A 189 -7.68 4.18 -12.50
C PHE A 189 -8.77 5.25 -12.30
N CYS A 190 -9.82 5.17 -13.09
CA CYS A 190 -11.00 6.01 -12.97
C CYS A 190 -12.16 5.14 -12.43
N PRO A 191 -12.57 5.28 -11.16
CA PRO A 191 -13.61 4.44 -10.58
C PRO A 191 -14.93 4.51 -11.33
N ASP A 192 -15.36 5.72 -11.72
CA ASP A 192 -16.67 5.95 -12.36
C ASP A 192 -16.81 5.26 -13.72
N SER A 193 -15.74 5.17 -14.49
CA SER A 193 -15.75 4.53 -15.81
C SER A 193 -15.17 3.12 -15.82
N GLY A 194 -14.49 2.70 -14.75
CA GLY A 194 -13.70 1.47 -14.70
C GLY A 194 -12.44 1.50 -15.60
N GLN A 195 -12.11 2.65 -16.19
CA GLN A 195 -10.95 2.77 -17.08
C GLN A 195 -9.65 2.67 -16.29
N LYS A 196 -8.77 1.78 -16.73
CA LYS A 196 -7.44 1.54 -16.17
C LYS A 196 -6.38 1.77 -17.25
N SER A 197 -5.40 2.61 -16.96
CA SER A 197 -4.31 2.95 -17.88
C SER A 197 -2.96 2.78 -17.22
N LEU A 198 -2.06 2.01 -17.84
CA LEU A 198 -0.69 1.86 -17.35
C LEU A 198 0.08 3.17 -17.53
N LEU A 199 0.66 3.68 -16.46
CA LEU A 199 1.53 4.86 -16.48
C LEU A 199 3.00 4.47 -16.56
N GLU A 200 3.42 3.49 -15.73
CA GLU A 200 4.83 3.07 -15.64
C GLU A 200 4.92 1.62 -15.20
N SER A 201 6.00 0.95 -15.59
CA SER A 201 6.33 -0.40 -15.12
C SER A 201 7.82 -0.58 -14.94
N TRP A 202 8.21 -1.23 -13.84
CA TRP A 202 9.61 -1.54 -13.56
C TRP A 202 9.74 -2.86 -12.84
N SER A 203 10.96 -3.33 -12.70
CA SER A 203 11.22 -4.52 -11.88
C SER A 203 12.59 -4.47 -11.21
N THR A 204 12.67 -5.08 -10.05
CA THR A 204 13.91 -5.32 -9.33
C THR A 204 14.21 -6.81 -9.31
N ARG A 205 15.48 -7.19 -9.32
CA ARG A 205 15.90 -8.59 -9.34
C ARG A 205 17.10 -8.81 -8.43
N LEU A 206 16.97 -9.80 -7.56
CA LEU A 206 18.06 -10.27 -6.73
C LEU A 206 18.96 -11.21 -7.54
N ASN A 207 20.26 -10.91 -7.63
CA ASN A 207 21.25 -11.76 -8.26
C ASN A 207 22.63 -11.53 -7.66
N LEU A 208 23.65 -12.27 -8.12
CA LEU A 208 25.03 -12.19 -7.59
C LEU A 208 25.65 -10.79 -7.67
N TRP A 209 25.24 -9.99 -8.63
CA TRP A 209 25.76 -8.64 -8.88
C TRP A 209 24.89 -7.54 -8.27
N ASN A 210 23.60 -7.84 -8.07
CA ASN A 210 22.63 -6.94 -7.47
C ASN A 210 21.97 -7.62 -6.28
N THR A 211 22.37 -7.25 -5.08
CA THR A 211 21.82 -7.77 -3.82
C THR A 211 20.63 -6.94 -3.31
N ARG A 212 20.20 -5.94 -4.08
CA ARG A 212 19.03 -5.12 -3.74
C ARG A 212 17.78 -5.71 -4.41
N PHE A 213 16.76 -5.86 -3.62
CA PHE A 213 15.45 -6.33 -4.05
C PHE A 213 14.42 -5.40 -3.39
N SER A 214 13.87 -4.51 -4.18
CA SER A 214 12.94 -3.51 -3.68
C SER A 214 11.52 -4.05 -3.75
N ASN A 215 10.95 -4.27 -2.59
CA ASN A 215 9.55 -4.66 -2.40
C ASN A 215 8.74 -3.41 -2.08
N TYR A 216 8.21 -2.76 -3.12
CA TYR A 216 7.44 -1.53 -2.96
C TYR A 216 6.06 -1.84 -2.41
N GLU A 217 5.70 -1.23 -1.28
CA GLU A 217 4.43 -1.45 -0.57
C GLU A 217 3.75 -0.14 -0.13
N GLY A 218 4.47 0.97 -0.18
CA GLY A 218 3.91 2.28 0.16
C GLY A 218 3.96 3.27 -0.98
N MET A 219 2.94 4.12 -1.09
CA MET A 219 2.86 5.19 -2.08
C MET A 219 2.10 6.39 -1.52
N CYS A 220 2.63 7.60 -1.72
CA CYS A 220 1.89 8.82 -1.44
C CYS A 220 2.27 9.95 -2.39
N LEU A 221 1.35 10.90 -2.54
CA LEU A 221 1.62 12.13 -3.27
C LEU A 221 2.57 13.02 -2.47
N GLY A 222 3.65 13.44 -3.10
CA GLY A 222 4.59 14.40 -2.55
C GLY A 222 4.25 15.85 -2.92
N PRO A 223 5.17 16.80 -2.69
CA PRO A 223 4.96 18.20 -3.01
C PRO A 223 4.86 18.44 -4.52
N VAL A 224 4.25 19.58 -4.89
CA VAL A 224 4.25 20.10 -6.25
C VAL A 224 5.55 20.87 -6.47
N LEU A 225 6.24 20.61 -7.58
CA LEU A 225 7.46 21.29 -7.99
C LEU A 225 7.15 22.66 -8.59
N LEU A 226 8.18 23.47 -8.81
CA LEU A 226 8.03 24.83 -9.37
C LEU A 226 7.47 24.84 -10.80
N ASP A 227 7.63 23.76 -11.55
CA ASP A 227 7.08 23.61 -12.90
C ASP A 227 5.62 23.09 -12.91
N GLY A 228 5.01 22.90 -11.74
CA GLY A 228 3.66 22.35 -11.58
C GLY A 228 3.60 20.82 -11.54
N THR A 229 4.70 20.12 -11.75
CA THR A 229 4.76 18.65 -11.67
C THR A 229 4.55 18.19 -10.23
N ARG A 230 3.67 17.20 -10.01
CA ARG A 230 3.48 16.57 -8.70
C ARG A 230 4.41 15.37 -8.52
N THR A 231 5.14 15.36 -7.41
CA THR A 231 6.00 14.22 -7.09
C THR A 231 5.19 13.07 -6.52
N LEU A 232 5.67 11.84 -6.73
CA LEU A 232 5.16 10.62 -6.13
C LEU A 232 6.27 9.97 -5.33
N LEU A 233 6.01 9.67 -4.06
CA LEU A 233 6.91 8.95 -3.19
C LEU A 233 6.50 7.49 -3.13
N LEU A 234 7.46 6.61 -3.36
CA LEU A 234 7.32 5.17 -3.21
C LEU A 234 8.20 4.70 -2.05
N LEU A 235 7.68 3.83 -1.21
CA LEU A 235 8.38 3.25 -0.09
C LEU A 235 8.52 1.74 -0.28
N CYS A 236 9.72 1.23 -0.01
CA CYS A 236 9.99 -0.22 0.02
C CYS A 236 9.92 -0.73 1.46
N ASP A 237 9.34 -1.91 1.63
CA ASP A 237 9.55 -2.67 2.85
C ASP A 237 10.84 -3.51 2.74
N SER A 238 11.72 -3.36 3.72
CA SER A 238 12.98 -4.10 3.82
C SER A 238 12.80 -5.56 4.25
N GLN A 239 11.57 -5.96 4.59
CA GLN A 239 11.25 -7.30 5.10
C GLN A 239 12.17 -7.70 6.27
N ALA A 240 12.54 -6.73 7.12
CA ALA A 240 13.53 -6.90 8.20
C ALA A 240 14.83 -7.57 7.76
N GLY A 241 15.21 -7.44 6.47
CA GLY A 241 16.37 -8.11 5.88
C GLY A 241 16.15 -9.60 5.67
N TYR A 242 14.91 -10.01 5.36
CA TYR A 242 14.56 -11.41 5.05
C TYR A 242 15.54 -12.03 4.04
N GLY A 243 15.98 -13.25 4.34
CA GLY A 243 16.96 -13.98 3.53
C GLY A 243 18.16 -14.48 4.35
N ARG A 244 19.10 -15.18 3.70
CA ARG A 244 20.30 -15.76 4.34
C ARG A 244 21.57 -15.36 3.63
N GLY A 245 22.62 -15.07 4.42
CA GLY A 245 23.95 -14.75 3.91
C GLY A 245 23.95 -13.48 3.05
N PRO A 246 24.57 -13.53 1.83
CA PRO A 246 24.60 -12.40 0.92
C PRO A 246 23.24 -12.12 0.25
N TRP A 247 22.27 -13.02 0.36
CA TRP A 247 20.93 -12.96 -0.23
C TRP A 247 19.90 -12.38 0.72
N ARG A 248 20.23 -11.30 1.40
CA ARG A 248 19.23 -10.56 2.18
C ARG A 248 18.47 -9.63 1.25
N LEU A 249 17.14 -9.58 1.42
CA LEU A 249 16.35 -8.52 0.85
C LEU A 249 16.76 -7.22 1.54
N ARG A 250 17.23 -6.25 0.77
CA ARG A 250 17.66 -4.94 1.26
C ARG A 250 17.09 -3.90 0.31
N ASP A 251 16.66 -2.83 0.87
CA ASP A 251 16.23 -1.63 0.15
C ASP A 251 17.38 -0.92 -0.54
#